data_1fd4f33087fc27420ef6e5093e3dfbd0
#
_entry.id   1fd4f33087fc27420ef6e5093e3dfbd0
#
_cell.length_a   1.000
_cell.length_b   1.000
_cell.length_c   1.000
_cell.angle_alpha   90.00
_cell.angle_beta   90.00
_cell.angle_gamma   90.00
#
_symmetry.space_group_name_H-M   'P 1'
#
loop_
_entity.id
_entity.type
_entity.pdbx_description
1 polymer ?
#
loop_
_entity_poly.entity_id
_entity_poly.type
_entity_poly.pdbx_seq_one_letter_code
_entity_poly.pdbx_strand_id
1 'polypeptide(L)'
;MQQSSGSIYTLQFGLVCLSSFLFSASFNMLIPELPAYLTAMGGENYKGLIIALFTLTAGISRPFSGKLTDTIGRVPVMAVGSIVCFLCGFLYPVLTSIAGFLFLRLLHGFSTGFKPTATSAYVADLVPSNRWGEAMGVHGVCF
;
A
#
# COMPACT_ATOMS: atom_id res chain seq x y z
N MET A 1 -36.31 12.93 -6.04
CA MET A 1 -35.47 12.90 -4.85
C MET A 1 -34.16 13.63 -5.20
N GLN A 2 -33.99 14.85 -4.70
CA GLN A 2 -32.80 15.65 -4.88
C GLN A 2 -31.69 15.02 -4.01
N GLN A 3 -30.79 14.25 -4.63
CA GLN A 3 -29.55 13.86 -3.94
C GLN A 3 -28.75 15.15 -3.73
N SER A 4 -28.58 15.54 -2.49
CA SER A 4 -27.72 16.66 -2.12
C SER A 4 -26.32 16.41 -2.72
N SER A 5 -25.86 17.31 -3.55
CA SER A 5 -24.50 17.33 -4.08
C SER A 5 -23.51 17.67 -2.95
N GLY A 6 -23.34 16.74 -2.02
CA GLY A 6 -22.33 16.87 -0.98
C GLY A 6 -20.95 16.97 -1.63
N SER A 7 -20.15 17.94 -1.20
CA SER A 7 -18.75 18.05 -1.66
C SER A 7 -18.00 16.78 -1.29
N ILE A 8 -17.27 16.18 -2.25
CA ILE A 8 -16.35 15.07 -1.98
C ILE A 8 -15.08 15.56 -1.27
N TYR A 9 -14.79 16.85 -1.34
CA TYR A 9 -13.62 17.48 -0.73
C TYR A 9 -13.83 17.74 0.76
N THR A 10 -13.95 16.66 1.52
CA THR A 10 -14.03 16.69 2.99
C THR A 10 -12.65 16.55 3.61
N LEU A 11 -12.50 16.95 4.87
CA LEU A 11 -11.25 16.74 5.63
C LEU A 11 -10.86 15.25 5.65
N GLN A 12 -11.82 14.35 5.80
CA GLN A 12 -11.59 12.91 5.81
C GLN A 12 -11.02 12.42 4.48
N PHE A 13 -11.60 12.86 3.35
CA PHE A 13 -11.11 12.54 2.02
C PHE A 13 -9.69 13.10 1.80
N GLY A 14 -9.43 14.34 2.21
CA GLY A 14 -8.10 14.94 2.16
C GLY A 14 -7.05 14.18 2.97
N LEU A 15 -7.39 13.75 4.18
CA LEU A 15 -6.50 12.93 5.03
C LEU A 15 -6.20 11.55 4.41
N VAL A 16 -7.19 10.93 3.77
CA VAL A 16 -7.00 9.67 3.06
C VAL A 16 -6.05 9.86 1.87
N CYS A 17 -6.24 10.89 1.07
CA CYS A 17 -5.34 11.23 -0.05
C CYS A 17 -3.91 11.49 0.44
N LEU A 18 -3.75 12.28 1.50
CA LEU A 18 -2.44 12.54 2.10
C LEU A 18 -1.78 11.26 2.60
N SER A 19 -2.53 10.41 3.31
CA SER A 19 -2.03 9.10 3.78
C SER A 19 -1.60 8.20 2.64
N SER A 20 -2.33 8.19 1.52
CA SER A 20 -1.99 7.43 0.33
C SER A 20 -0.74 7.97 -0.35
N PHE A 21 -0.63 9.29 -0.46
CA PHE A 21 0.56 9.94 -1.01
C PHE A 21 1.82 9.63 -0.20
N LEU A 22 1.76 9.77 1.12
CA LEU A 22 2.91 9.45 1.99
C LEU A 22 3.30 7.97 1.93
N PHE A 23 2.31 7.07 1.88
CA PHE A 23 2.55 5.64 1.71
C PHE A 23 3.23 5.33 0.38
N SER A 24 2.71 5.88 -0.71
CA SER A 24 3.25 5.70 -2.06
C SER A 24 4.66 6.30 -2.20
N ALA A 25 4.88 7.49 -1.65
CA ALA A 25 6.19 8.13 -1.64
C ALA A 25 7.22 7.29 -0.90
N SER A 26 6.88 6.80 0.31
CA SER A 26 7.76 5.92 1.10
C SER A 26 8.14 4.65 0.33
N PHE A 27 7.19 4.04 -0.34
CA PHE A 27 7.42 2.85 -1.15
C PHE A 27 8.28 3.13 -2.39
N ASN A 28 7.94 4.18 -3.15
CA ASN A 28 8.64 4.51 -4.39
C ASN A 28 10.09 4.96 -4.16
N MET A 29 10.39 5.59 -3.03
CA MET A 29 11.77 5.96 -2.68
C MET A 29 12.67 4.75 -2.42
N LEU A 30 12.12 3.64 -1.96
CA LEU A 30 12.88 2.41 -1.71
C LEU A 30 13.23 1.64 -2.99
N ILE A 31 12.38 1.68 -4.02
CA ILE A 31 12.51 0.84 -5.22
C ILE A 31 13.89 0.96 -5.88
N PRO A 32 14.43 2.16 -6.18
CA PRO A 32 15.71 2.29 -6.87
C PRO A 32 16.90 1.84 -6.03
N GLU A 33 16.82 1.93 -4.70
CA GLU A 33 17.91 1.60 -3.80
C GLU A 33 18.07 0.09 -3.55
N LEU A 34 16.97 -0.66 -3.62
CA LEU A 34 16.95 -2.07 -3.25
C LEU A 34 17.87 -2.97 -4.10
N PRO A 35 17.97 -2.81 -5.44
CA PRO A 35 18.89 -3.61 -6.25
C PRO A 35 20.36 -3.35 -5.93
N ALA A 36 20.72 -2.08 -5.68
CA ALA A 36 22.07 -1.70 -5.30
C ALA A 36 22.46 -2.28 -3.94
N TYR A 37 21.54 -2.17 -2.97
CA TYR A 37 21.73 -2.72 -1.63
C TYR A 37 21.88 -4.25 -1.63
N LEU A 38 21.06 -4.96 -2.39
CA LEU A 38 21.16 -6.42 -2.54
C LEU A 38 22.49 -6.84 -3.20
N THR A 39 22.96 -6.08 -4.19
CA THR A 39 24.25 -6.31 -4.83
C THR A 39 25.39 -6.15 -3.84
N ALA A 40 25.36 -5.11 -3.02
CA ALA A 40 26.39 -4.87 -1.99
C ALA A 40 26.46 -6.01 -0.96
N MET A 41 25.37 -6.74 -0.74
CA MET A 41 25.35 -7.94 0.10
C MET A 41 25.78 -9.23 -0.61
N GLY A 42 26.19 -9.17 -1.88
CA GLY A 42 26.55 -10.33 -2.69
C GLY A 42 25.37 -11.08 -3.31
N GLY A 43 24.17 -10.48 -3.31
CA GLY A 43 22.93 -11.05 -3.82
C GLY A 43 22.61 -10.68 -5.28
N GLU A 44 23.59 -10.39 -6.11
CA GLU A 44 23.37 -9.90 -7.48
C GLU A 44 22.46 -10.80 -8.32
N ASN A 45 22.59 -12.11 -8.19
CA ASN A 45 21.80 -13.10 -8.92
C ASN A 45 20.31 -13.14 -8.48
N TYR A 46 19.97 -12.51 -7.35
CA TYR A 46 18.62 -12.53 -6.78
C TYR A 46 17.82 -11.24 -7.04
N LYS A 47 18.33 -10.30 -7.84
CA LYS A 47 17.66 -9.03 -8.13
C LYS A 47 16.24 -9.19 -8.67
N GLY A 48 16.01 -10.19 -9.51
CA GLY A 48 14.68 -10.50 -10.04
C GLY A 48 13.66 -10.89 -8.96
N LEU A 49 14.13 -11.51 -7.87
CA LEU A 49 13.28 -11.91 -6.76
C LEU A 49 12.74 -10.70 -5.96
N ILE A 50 13.41 -9.56 -6.00
CA ILE A 50 12.95 -8.33 -5.33
C ILE A 50 11.54 -7.98 -5.80
N ILE A 51 11.32 -7.96 -7.11
CA ILE A 51 10.02 -7.63 -7.71
C ILE A 51 9.09 -8.85 -7.66
N ALA A 52 9.59 -10.05 -7.97
CA ALA A 52 8.80 -11.27 -8.04
C ALA A 52 8.13 -11.60 -6.70
N LEU A 53 8.89 -11.63 -5.60
CA LEU A 53 8.37 -11.92 -4.26
C LEU A 53 7.37 -10.86 -3.79
N PHE A 54 7.70 -9.60 -4.03
CA PHE A 54 6.82 -8.49 -3.70
C PHE A 54 5.48 -8.57 -4.46
N THR A 55 5.51 -8.74 -5.78
CA THR A 55 4.32 -8.80 -6.62
C THR A 55 3.46 -10.02 -6.29
N LEU A 56 4.10 -11.17 -6.07
CA LEU A 56 3.42 -12.41 -5.69
C LEU A 56 2.64 -12.21 -4.39
N THR A 57 3.29 -11.69 -3.36
CA THR A 57 2.65 -11.49 -2.04
C THR A 57 1.57 -10.41 -2.10
N ALA A 58 1.81 -9.32 -2.82
CA ALA A 58 0.81 -8.28 -3.03
C ALA A 58 -0.43 -8.81 -3.76
N GLY A 59 -0.25 -9.66 -4.76
CA GLY A 59 -1.35 -10.30 -5.50
C GLY A 59 -2.15 -11.26 -4.62
N ILE A 60 -1.48 -12.16 -3.92
CA ILE A 60 -2.12 -13.16 -3.05
C ILE A 60 -2.84 -12.48 -1.87
N SER A 61 -2.29 -11.41 -1.32
CA SER A 61 -2.86 -10.73 -0.16
C SER A 61 -4.13 -9.93 -0.46
N ARG A 62 -4.35 -9.50 -1.70
CA ARG A 62 -5.52 -8.68 -2.09
C ARG A 62 -6.88 -9.32 -1.80
N PRO A 63 -7.17 -10.58 -2.19
CA PRO A 63 -8.46 -11.20 -1.89
C PRO A 63 -8.70 -11.37 -0.38
N PHE A 64 -7.64 -11.68 0.39
CA PHE A 64 -7.73 -11.76 1.84
C PHE A 64 -7.98 -10.38 2.48
N SER A 65 -7.27 -9.37 2.00
CA SER A 65 -7.44 -7.99 2.42
C SER A 65 -8.85 -7.48 2.11
N GLY A 66 -9.38 -7.77 0.93
CA GLY A 66 -10.77 -7.42 0.57
C GLY A 66 -11.77 -8.00 1.55
N LYS A 67 -11.72 -9.33 1.78
CA LYS A 67 -12.59 -10.00 2.74
C LYS A 67 -12.44 -9.43 4.16
N LEU A 68 -11.22 -9.17 4.58
CA LEU A 68 -10.95 -8.62 5.91
C LEU A 68 -11.48 -7.20 6.05
N THR A 69 -11.33 -6.39 5.00
CA THR A 69 -11.86 -5.03 4.91
C THR A 69 -13.38 -5.00 5.07
N ASP A 70 -14.07 -6.01 4.55
CA ASP A 70 -15.53 -6.12 4.67
C ASP A 70 -15.98 -6.67 6.03
N THR A 71 -15.14 -7.44 6.73
CA THR A 71 -15.49 -8.08 8.01
C THR A 71 -15.12 -7.25 9.23
N ILE A 72 -13.91 -6.72 9.30
CA ILE A 72 -13.39 -5.95 10.44
C ILE A 72 -13.37 -4.43 10.22
N GLY A 73 -13.67 -4.00 9.00
CA GLY A 73 -13.74 -2.59 8.61
C GLY A 73 -12.53 -2.08 7.85
N ARG A 74 -12.69 -0.90 7.24
CA ARG A 74 -11.71 -0.28 6.34
C ARG A 74 -10.47 0.21 7.09
N VAL A 75 -10.70 0.98 8.17
CA VAL A 75 -9.63 1.67 8.92
C VAL A 75 -8.63 0.71 9.58
N PRO A 76 -9.04 -0.37 10.27
CA PRO A 76 -8.10 -1.34 10.83
C PRO A 76 -7.18 -1.97 9.78
N VAL A 77 -7.72 -2.34 8.61
CA VAL A 77 -6.95 -2.95 7.52
C VAL A 77 -5.96 -1.96 6.91
N MET A 78 -6.37 -0.69 6.73
CA MET A 78 -5.46 0.39 6.32
C MET A 78 -4.32 0.60 7.32
N ALA A 79 -4.64 0.58 8.63
CA ALA A 79 -3.66 0.74 9.69
C ALA A 79 -2.64 -0.41 9.69
N VAL A 80 -3.10 -1.66 9.61
CA VAL A 80 -2.21 -2.84 9.51
C VAL A 80 -1.27 -2.72 8.31
N GLY A 81 -1.78 -2.40 7.13
CA GLY A 81 -0.95 -2.20 5.94
C GLY A 81 0.09 -1.10 6.12
N SER A 82 -0.29 0.03 6.73
CA SER A 82 0.63 1.15 6.99
C SER A 82 1.71 0.80 8.01
N ILE A 83 1.35 0.10 9.09
CA ILE A 83 2.30 -0.33 10.13
C ILE A 83 3.30 -1.32 9.56
N VAL A 84 2.85 -2.32 8.80
CA VAL A 84 3.74 -3.30 8.16
C VAL A 84 4.70 -2.61 7.19
N CYS A 85 4.22 -1.66 6.38
CA CYS A 85 5.07 -0.87 5.48
C CYS A 85 6.15 -0.10 6.25
N PHE A 86 5.76 0.58 7.34
CA PHE A 86 6.67 1.34 8.20
C PHE A 86 7.75 0.43 8.82
N LEU A 87 7.35 -0.69 9.40
CA LEU A 87 8.28 -1.65 10.00
C LEU A 87 9.25 -2.24 8.96
N CYS A 88 8.75 -2.61 7.78
CA CYS A 88 9.60 -3.11 6.71
C CYS A 88 10.61 -2.05 6.26
N GLY A 89 10.20 -0.81 6.07
CA GLY A 89 11.08 0.29 5.68
C GLY A 89 12.21 0.51 6.69
N PHE A 90 11.90 0.41 7.98
CA PHE A 90 12.88 0.58 9.06
C PHE A 90 13.82 -0.61 9.21
N LEU A 91 13.39 -1.82 8.85
CA LEU A 91 14.16 -3.05 8.99
C LEU A 91 15.13 -3.30 7.82
N TYR A 92 14.93 -2.71 6.64
CA TYR A 92 15.83 -2.92 5.50
C TYR A 92 17.30 -2.61 5.83
N PRO A 93 17.66 -1.49 6.45
CA PRO A 93 19.06 -1.19 6.76
C PRO A 93 19.64 -2.03 7.91
N VAL A 94 18.78 -2.67 8.71
CA VAL A 94 19.20 -3.50 9.86
C VAL A 94 19.52 -4.93 9.44
N LEU A 95 18.84 -5.44 8.40
CA LEU A 95 19.04 -6.81 7.93
C LEU A 95 20.20 -6.88 6.94
N THR A 96 21.26 -7.58 7.35
CA THR A 96 22.49 -7.77 6.58
C THR A 96 22.54 -9.10 5.81
N SER A 97 21.50 -9.92 5.88
CA SER A 97 21.44 -11.22 5.18
C SER A 97 20.51 -11.16 3.96
N ILE A 98 20.93 -11.81 2.86
CA ILE A 98 20.13 -11.92 1.64
C ILE A 98 18.76 -12.56 1.93
N ALA A 99 18.71 -13.64 2.72
CA ALA A 99 17.46 -14.30 3.08
C ALA A 99 16.53 -13.38 3.87
N GLY A 100 17.05 -12.63 4.85
CA GLY A 100 16.30 -11.65 5.61
C GLY A 100 15.75 -10.52 4.73
N PHE A 101 16.55 -10.03 3.80
CA PHE A 101 16.14 -9.01 2.83
C PHE A 101 14.99 -9.51 1.94
N LEU A 102 15.08 -10.71 1.39
CA LEU A 102 14.02 -11.29 0.56
C LEU A 102 12.74 -11.58 1.36
N PHE A 103 12.88 -11.98 2.62
CA PHE A 103 11.75 -12.13 3.53
C PHE A 103 11.03 -10.80 3.80
N LEU A 104 11.79 -9.70 3.97
CA LEU A 104 11.19 -8.37 4.08
C LEU A 104 10.44 -7.97 2.81
N ARG A 105 10.90 -8.38 1.62
CA ARG A 105 10.16 -8.13 0.38
C ARG A 105 8.80 -8.83 0.36
N LEU A 106 8.71 -10.06 0.90
CA LEU A 106 7.43 -10.75 1.08
C LEU A 106 6.50 -9.98 2.01
N LEU A 107 6.97 -9.56 3.18
CA LEU A 107 6.18 -8.79 4.13
C LEU A 107 5.76 -7.42 3.57
N HIS A 108 6.65 -6.75 2.87
CA HIS A 108 6.36 -5.46 2.26
C HIS A 108 5.31 -5.58 1.14
N GLY A 109 5.38 -6.64 0.32
CA GLY A 109 4.34 -6.95 -0.66
C GLY A 109 2.96 -7.15 -0.02
N PHE A 110 2.92 -7.80 1.15
CA PHE A 110 1.69 -7.95 1.92
C PHE A 110 1.08 -6.58 2.32
N SER A 111 1.89 -5.64 2.79
CA SER A 111 1.42 -4.30 3.16
C SER A 111 0.74 -3.56 2.01
N THR A 112 1.29 -3.69 0.80
CA THR A 112 0.74 -3.07 -0.42
C THR A 112 -0.50 -3.79 -0.97
N GLY A 113 -0.75 -5.02 -0.58
CA GLY A 113 -2.02 -5.70 -0.81
C GLY A 113 -3.12 -5.24 0.15
N PHE A 114 -2.76 -4.84 1.37
CA PHE A 114 -3.72 -4.46 2.41
C PHE A 114 -4.14 -2.99 2.33
N LYS A 115 -3.22 -2.06 2.42
CA LYS A 115 -3.55 -0.64 2.50
C LYS A 115 -4.30 -0.10 1.28
N PRO A 116 -3.85 -0.27 0.02
CA PRO A 116 -4.56 0.27 -1.13
C PRO A 116 -5.96 -0.32 -1.31
N THR A 117 -6.12 -1.64 -1.06
CA THR A 117 -7.43 -2.30 -1.15
C THR A 117 -8.43 -1.70 -0.17
N ALA A 118 -8.05 -1.59 1.10
CA ALA A 118 -8.90 -1.00 2.13
C ALA A 118 -9.13 0.50 1.90
N THR A 119 -8.14 1.24 1.41
CA THR A 119 -8.26 2.66 1.11
C THR A 119 -9.24 2.92 -0.03
N SER A 120 -9.18 2.14 -1.11
CA SER A 120 -10.13 2.27 -2.22
C SER A 120 -11.58 2.00 -1.77
N ALA A 121 -11.79 0.97 -0.95
CA ALA A 121 -13.10 0.70 -0.37
C ALA A 121 -13.57 1.84 0.55
N TYR A 122 -12.67 2.40 1.35
CA TYR A 122 -12.99 3.53 2.23
C TYR A 122 -13.34 4.80 1.46
N VAL A 123 -12.61 5.11 0.39
CA VAL A 123 -12.93 6.24 -0.52
C VAL A 123 -14.32 6.05 -1.12
N ALA A 124 -14.68 4.82 -1.55
CA ALA A 124 -16.00 4.53 -2.09
C ALA A 124 -17.12 4.74 -1.04
N ASP A 125 -16.85 4.43 0.23
CA ASP A 125 -17.81 4.63 1.33
C ASP A 125 -17.99 6.13 1.70
N LEU A 126 -16.96 6.97 1.47
CA LEU A 126 -16.99 8.40 1.80
C LEU A 126 -17.79 9.25 0.83
N VAL A 127 -17.97 8.79 -0.40
CA VAL A 127 -18.54 9.61 -1.49
C VAL A 127 -19.80 8.97 -2.08
N PRO A 128 -20.75 9.78 -2.59
CA PRO A 128 -21.91 9.28 -3.30
C PRO A 128 -21.52 8.46 -4.54
N SER A 129 -22.27 7.42 -4.86
CA SER A 129 -21.97 6.50 -5.97
C SER A 129 -21.85 7.19 -7.34
N ASN A 130 -22.60 8.27 -7.56
CA ASN A 130 -22.54 9.07 -8.79
C ASN A 130 -21.24 9.88 -8.94
N ARG A 131 -20.41 9.97 -7.90
CA ARG A 131 -19.12 10.69 -7.89
C ARG A 131 -17.91 9.78 -7.63
N TRP A 132 -18.09 8.46 -7.63
CA TRP A 132 -17.00 7.52 -7.42
C TRP A 132 -15.85 7.70 -8.42
N GLY A 133 -16.15 7.93 -9.70
CA GLY A 133 -15.12 8.14 -10.73
C GLY A 133 -14.23 9.33 -10.44
N GLU A 134 -14.82 10.46 -10.00
CA GLU A 134 -14.10 11.66 -9.61
C GLU A 134 -13.22 11.41 -8.39
N ALA A 135 -13.79 10.82 -7.33
CA ALA A 135 -13.06 10.54 -6.10
C ALA A 135 -11.90 9.55 -6.31
N MET A 136 -12.12 8.48 -7.08
CA MET A 136 -11.08 7.52 -7.43
C MET A 136 -10.01 8.13 -8.32
N GLY A 137 -10.37 9.03 -9.23
CA GLY A 137 -9.42 9.76 -10.06
C GLY A 137 -8.50 10.65 -9.22
N VAL A 138 -9.06 11.45 -8.32
CA VAL A 138 -8.29 12.31 -7.38
C VAL A 138 -7.41 11.46 -6.46
N HIS A 139 -7.97 10.40 -5.87
CA HIS A 139 -7.20 9.48 -5.03
C HIS A 139 -6.05 8.80 -5.80
N GLY A 140 -6.31 8.39 -7.06
CA GLY A 140 -5.31 7.77 -7.93
C GLY A 140 -4.12 8.66 -8.26
N VAL A 141 -4.30 9.99 -8.29
CA VAL A 141 -3.20 10.95 -8.45
C VAL A 141 -2.33 11.01 -7.19
N CYS A 142 -2.91 10.73 -6.02
CA CYS A 142 -2.19 10.73 -4.74
C CYS A 142 -1.47 9.39 -4.45
N PHE A 143 -1.79 8.34 -5.19
CA PHE A 143 -1.27 6.98 -5.01
C PHE A 143 -0.32 6.58 -6.14
#